data_df31ff31d314e7aa5b177a87b5c6b691
#
_entry.id   df31ff31d314e7aa5b177a87b5c6b691
#
_cell.length_a   1.000
_cell.length_b   1.000
_cell.length_c   1.000
_cell.angle_alpha   90.00
_cell.angle_beta   90.00
_cell.angle_gamma   90.00
#
_symmetry.space_group_name_H-M   'P 1'
#
loop_
_entity.id
_entity.type
_entity.pdbx_description
1 polymer ?
#
loop_
_entity_poly.entity_id
_entity_poly.type
_entity_poly.pdbx_seq_one_letter_code
_entity_poly.pdbx_strand_id
1 'polypeptide(L)'
;DFDTKLKVEALEGQIIVKTKKDDKTSRSLHGLTRSLISNLVVGVTDGWTKNLELVGVGYRAQGGGDTLTLNVGYSHPVIVNAPEGISFTVVDNTKLSVSGIDKILVGQVAANIRKAKPPEVYKGKGIRYQGEYIRRKPGKAGKAAGAK
;
A
#
# COMPACT_ATOMS: atom_id res chain seq x y z
N ASP A 1 20.44 7.90 -3.98
CA ASP A 1 21.50 8.68 -3.33
C ASP A 1 21.40 8.54 -1.83
N PHE A 2 22.51 8.20 -1.17
CA PHE A 2 22.60 8.09 0.28
C PHE A 2 23.16 9.38 0.88
N ASP A 3 22.76 9.66 2.14
CA ASP A 3 23.29 10.83 2.84
C ASP A 3 24.82 10.75 2.93
N THR A 4 25.50 11.88 2.70
CA THR A 4 26.96 12.00 2.72
C THR A 4 27.60 11.62 4.07
N LYS A 5 26.79 11.54 5.13
CA LYS A 5 27.20 11.12 6.49
C LYS A 5 27.33 9.59 6.67
N LEU A 6 26.88 8.82 5.67
CA LEU A 6 26.91 7.36 5.69
C LEU A 6 27.89 6.81 4.65
N LYS A 7 28.34 5.59 4.88
CA LYS A 7 29.09 4.80 3.93
C LYS A 7 28.42 3.44 3.78
N VAL A 8 28.12 3.07 2.53
CA VAL A 8 27.52 1.77 2.19
C VAL A 8 28.58 0.96 1.45
N GLU A 9 28.85 -0.23 1.92
CA GLU A 9 29.82 -1.16 1.34
C GLU A 9 29.12 -2.48 1.04
N ALA A 10 29.33 -3.00 -0.16
CA ALA A 10 28.89 -4.34 -0.53
C ALA A 10 30.11 -5.28 -0.52
N LEU A 11 30.07 -6.29 0.33
CA LEU A 11 31.13 -7.28 0.51
C LEU A 11 30.49 -8.67 0.49
N GLU A 12 30.99 -9.55 -0.36
CA GLU A 12 30.71 -11.00 -0.41
C GLU A 12 29.32 -11.45 0.09
N GLY A 13 28.25 -10.95 -0.56
CA GLY A 13 26.87 -11.31 -0.21
C GLY A 13 26.26 -10.55 0.98
N GLN A 14 26.97 -9.53 1.48
CA GLN A 14 26.46 -8.66 2.55
C GLN A 14 26.56 -7.19 2.17
N ILE A 15 25.57 -6.42 2.58
CA ILE A 15 25.57 -4.96 2.46
C ILE A 15 25.74 -4.37 3.85
N ILE A 16 26.81 -3.62 4.06
CA ILE A 16 27.15 -3.02 5.36
C ILE A 16 26.98 -1.51 5.27
N VAL A 17 26.18 -0.96 6.18
CA VAL A 17 25.99 0.48 6.33
C VAL A 17 26.78 0.96 7.56
N LYS A 18 27.67 1.93 7.37
CA LYS A 18 28.49 2.51 8.44
C LYS A 18 28.24 4.02 8.55
N THR A 19 28.30 4.54 9.76
CA THR A 19 28.29 5.99 10.02
C THR A 19 29.71 6.56 9.95
N LYS A 20 29.87 7.74 9.36
CA LYS A 20 31.16 8.46 9.35
C LYS A 20 31.41 9.23 10.66
N LYS A 21 30.33 9.64 11.34
CA LYS A 21 30.37 10.35 12.63
C LYS A 21 29.37 9.71 13.59
N ASP A 22 29.69 9.66 14.85
CA ASP A 22 28.79 9.12 15.89
C ASP A 22 28.01 10.26 16.56
N ASP A 23 27.07 10.82 15.83
CA ASP A 23 26.10 11.78 16.35
C ASP A 23 24.67 11.21 16.30
N LYS A 24 23.73 11.84 17.01
CA LYS A 24 22.31 11.42 17.08
C LYS A 24 21.68 11.35 15.69
N THR A 25 21.98 12.30 14.81
CA THR A 25 21.44 12.34 13.45
C THR A 25 21.97 11.20 12.60
N SER A 26 23.28 10.93 12.66
CA SER A 26 23.91 9.83 11.91
C SER A 26 23.40 8.47 12.36
N ARG A 27 23.12 8.26 13.65
CA ARG A 27 22.50 7.01 14.14
C ARG A 27 21.09 6.81 13.60
N SER A 28 20.26 7.88 13.54
CA SER A 28 18.92 7.78 12.98
C SER A 28 18.93 7.52 11.47
N LEU A 29 19.79 8.19 10.74
CA LEU A 29 19.99 7.99 9.30
C LEU A 29 20.54 6.58 9.00
N HIS A 30 21.41 6.04 9.84
CA HIS A 30 21.93 4.67 9.73
C HIS A 30 20.79 3.64 9.79
N GLY A 31 19.90 3.74 10.78
CA GLY A 31 18.75 2.84 10.91
C GLY A 31 17.77 2.95 9.74
N LEU A 32 17.49 4.19 9.30
CA LEU A 32 16.63 4.42 8.12
C LEU A 32 17.24 3.80 6.86
N THR A 33 18.51 4.09 6.56
CA THR A 33 19.18 3.58 5.36
C THR A 33 19.28 2.08 5.36
N ARG A 34 19.60 1.45 6.51
CA ARG A 34 19.60 0.00 6.64
C ARG A 34 18.23 -0.60 6.28
N SER A 35 17.14 -0.03 6.80
CA SER A 35 15.77 -0.49 6.53
C SER A 35 15.39 -0.32 5.07
N LEU A 36 15.75 0.79 4.45
CA LEU A 36 15.50 1.04 3.03
C LEU A 36 16.25 0.05 2.14
N ILE A 37 17.53 -0.20 2.42
CA ILE A 37 18.34 -1.18 1.66
C ILE A 37 17.76 -2.59 1.84
N SER A 38 17.39 -2.99 3.05
CA SER A 38 16.74 -4.27 3.31
C SER A 38 15.44 -4.43 2.50
N ASN A 39 14.62 -3.38 2.43
CA ASN A 39 13.41 -3.39 1.61
C ASN A 39 13.70 -3.53 0.11
N LEU A 40 14.77 -2.91 -0.38
CA LEU A 40 15.19 -3.03 -1.77
C LEU A 40 15.66 -4.45 -2.09
N VAL A 41 16.44 -5.08 -1.20
CA VAL A 41 16.91 -6.46 -1.37
C VAL A 41 15.71 -7.42 -1.44
N VAL A 42 14.76 -7.31 -0.52
CA VAL A 42 13.52 -8.13 -0.54
C VAL A 42 12.70 -7.85 -1.81
N GLY A 43 12.62 -6.59 -2.22
CA GLY A 43 11.90 -6.21 -3.44
C GLY A 43 12.46 -6.82 -4.72
N VAL A 44 13.79 -6.95 -4.82
CA VAL A 44 14.46 -7.56 -5.97
C VAL A 44 14.38 -9.10 -5.94
N THR A 45 14.36 -9.71 -4.75
CA THR A 45 14.31 -11.19 -4.60
C THR A 45 12.87 -11.70 -4.69
N ASP A 46 12.00 -11.28 -3.77
CA ASP A 46 10.64 -11.80 -3.62
C ASP A 46 9.57 -10.88 -4.20
N GLY A 47 9.88 -9.59 -4.32
CA GLY A 47 8.91 -8.55 -4.66
C GLY A 47 8.01 -8.15 -3.48
N TRP A 48 7.33 -7.02 -3.64
CA TRP A 48 6.35 -6.54 -2.68
C TRP A 48 4.95 -6.64 -3.27
N THR A 49 4.01 -7.11 -2.47
CA THR A 49 2.60 -7.24 -2.86
C THR A 49 1.69 -6.63 -1.80
N LYS A 50 0.73 -5.84 -2.24
CA LYS A 50 -0.32 -5.28 -1.38
C LYS A 50 -1.69 -5.69 -1.91
N ASN A 51 -2.44 -6.41 -1.07
CA ASN A 51 -3.75 -6.92 -1.44
C ASN A 51 -4.85 -5.97 -0.99
N LEU A 52 -5.83 -5.75 -1.84
CA LEU A 52 -6.99 -4.91 -1.63
C LEU A 52 -8.27 -5.70 -1.91
N GLU A 53 -9.34 -5.34 -1.22
CA GLU A 53 -10.67 -5.92 -1.38
C GLU A 53 -11.70 -4.82 -1.67
N LEU A 54 -12.59 -5.09 -2.61
CA LEU A 54 -13.75 -4.25 -2.90
C LEU A 54 -14.96 -4.82 -2.16
N VAL A 55 -15.56 -4.02 -1.31
CA VAL A 55 -16.76 -4.41 -0.55
C VAL A 55 -17.93 -3.53 -0.96
N GLY A 56 -18.97 -4.15 -1.45
CA GLY A 56 -20.18 -3.46 -1.88
C GLY A 56 -20.89 -4.17 -3.03
N VAL A 57 -22.20 -4.07 -3.09
CA VAL A 57 -23.00 -4.64 -4.16
C VAL A 57 -22.69 -3.93 -5.48
N GLY A 58 -22.33 -4.68 -6.52
CA GLY A 58 -21.97 -4.16 -7.83
C GLY A 58 -20.56 -3.56 -7.94
N TYR A 59 -19.77 -3.58 -6.85
CA TYR A 59 -18.38 -3.15 -6.90
C TYR A 59 -17.53 -4.24 -7.55
N ARG A 60 -16.74 -3.88 -8.54
CA ARG A 60 -15.85 -4.81 -9.26
C ARG A 60 -14.61 -4.10 -9.77
N ALA A 61 -13.53 -4.88 -9.80
CA ALA A 61 -12.30 -4.53 -10.45
C ALA A 61 -12.14 -5.39 -11.72
N GLN A 62 -11.67 -4.79 -12.78
CA GLN A 62 -11.40 -5.46 -14.06
C GLN A 62 -10.06 -4.97 -14.61
N GLY A 63 -9.44 -5.79 -15.45
CA GLY A 63 -8.14 -5.49 -16.02
C GLY A 63 -7.03 -6.29 -15.36
N GLY A 64 -5.82 -5.86 -15.56
CA GLY A 64 -4.59 -6.50 -15.05
C GLY A 64 -3.39 -5.98 -15.81
N GLY A 65 -2.19 -6.27 -15.32
CA GLY A 65 -0.97 -5.72 -15.88
C GLY A 65 -0.86 -4.22 -15.58
N ASP A 66 -0.92 -3.40 -16.62
CA ASP A 66 -0.66 -1.95 -16.51
C ASP A 66 -1.92 -1.09 -16.29
N THR A 67 -3.10 -1.65 -16.48
CA THR A 67 -4.34 -0.88 -16.39
C THR A 67 -5.36 -1.60 -15.53
N LEU A 68 -5.94 -0.87 -14.58
CA LEU A 68 -6.99 -1.33 -13.67
C LEU A 68 -8.23 -0.45 -13.83
N THR A 69 -9.38 -1.07 -14.08
CA THR A 69 -10.68 -0.41 -14.15
C THR A 69 -11.52 -0.77 -12.93
N LEU A 70 -11.93 0.23 -12.17
CA LEU A 70 -12.70 0.07 -10.94
C LEU A 70 -14.13 0.60 -11.13
N ASN A 71 -15.11 -0.26 -10.93
CA ASN A 71 -16.52 0.11 -10.84
C ASN A 71 -16.93 0.13 -9.37
N VAL A 72 -17.01 1.32 -8.79
CA VAL A 72 -17.20 1.51 -7.33
C VAL A 72 -18.39 2.43 -7.01
N GLY A 73 -19.44 2.32 -7.81
CA GLY A 73 -20.70 3.04 -7.61
C GLY A 73 -20.70 4.49 -8.08
N TYR A 74 -19.72 4.88 -8.87
CA TYR A 74 -19.74 6.15 -9.61
C TYR A 74 -20.46 5.99 -10.97
N SER A 75 -20.89 7.10 -11.56
CA SER A 75 -21.51 7.11 -12.89
C SER A 75 -20.55 6.70 -14.02
N HIS A 76 -19.25 6.77 -13.76
CA HIS A 76 -18.19 6.39 -14.69
C HIS A 76 -17.18 5.45 -14.00
N PRO A 77 -16.52 4.55 -14.73
CA PRO A 77 -15.48 3.73 -14.16
C PRO A 77 -14.23 4.58 -13.81
N VAL A 78 -13.55 4.22 -12.74
CA VAL A 78 -12.26 4.80 -12.37
C VAL A 78 -11.15 3.98 -13.01
N ILE A 79 -10.35 4.61 -13.86
CA ILE A 79 -9.23 3.96 -14.53
C ILE A 79 -7.95 4.36 -13.80
N VAL A 80 -7.17 3.35 -13.40
CA VAL A 80 -5.87 3.52 -12.73
C VAL A 80 -4.80 2.90 -13.63
N ASN A 81 -3.85 3.70 -14.06
CA ASN A 81 -2.69 3.23 -14.81
C ASN A 81 -1.55 2.92 -13.83
N ALA A 82 -0.89 1.79 -14.04
CA ALA A 82 0.30 1.41 -13.28
C ALA A 82 1.47 2.32 -13.66
N PRO A 83 2.17 2.92 -12.70
CA PRO A 83 3.47 3.51 -12.96
C PRO A 83 4.49 2.42 -13.28
N GLU A 84 5.61 2.80 -13.87
CA GLU A 84 6.70 1.90 -14.20
C GLU A 84 7.14 1.07 -12.97
N GLY A 85 7.29 -0.23 -13.16
CA GLY A 85 7.67 -1.18 -12.10
C GLY A 85 6.52 -1.68 -11.22
N ILE A 86 5.27 -1.33 -11.52
CA ILE A 86 4.07 -1.83 -10.83
C ILE A 86 3.23 -2.67 -11.78
N SER A 87 2.67 -3.75 -11.26
CA SER A 87 1.67 -4.56 -11.96
C SER A 87 0.44 -4.82 -11.09
N PHE A 88 -0.72 -4.90 -11.75
CA PHE A 88 -2.00 -5.22 -11.12
C PHE A 88 -2.40 -6.66 -11.44
N THR A 89 -2.93 -7.35 -10.44
CA THR A 89 -3.54 -8.67 -10.62
C THR A 89 -4.92 -8.66 -10.01
N VAL A 90 -5.95 -8.99 -10.80
CA VAL A 90 -7.34 -9.13 -10.34
C VAL A 90 -7.64 -10.63 -10.23
N VAL A 91 -7.99 -11.09 -9.03
CA VAL A 91 -8.26 -12.52 -8.78
C VAL A 91 -9.74 -12.83 -8.98
N ASP A 92 -10.63 -12.14 -8.26
CA ASP A 92 -12.06 -12.42 -8.23
C ASP A 92 -12.87 -11.13 -8.39
N ASN A 93 -12.76 -10.38 -9.41
CA ASN A 93 -13.47 -9.10 -9.59
C ASN A 93 -13.58 -8.17 -8.35
N THR A 94 -13.46 -8.72 -7.15
CA THR A 94 -13.54 -8.03 -5.85
C THR A 94 -12.21 -8.03 -5.09
N LYS A 95 -11.23 -8.81 -5.53
CA LYS A 95 -9.89 -8.89 -4.92
C LYS A 95 -8.85 -8.50 -5.95
N LEU A 96 -8.01 -7.58 -5.58
CA LEU A 96 -6.91 -7.13 -6.43
C LEU A 96 -5.60 -7.06 -5.65
N SER A 97 -4.51 -7.30 -6.34
CA SER A 97 -3.16 -7.22 -5.80
C SER A 97 -2.36 -6.19 -6.59
N VAL A 98 -1.60 -5.40 -5.88
CA VAL A 98 -0.62 -4.47 -6.44
C VAL A 98 0.76 -5.04 -6.13
N SER A 99 1.55 -5.32 -7.13
CA SER A 99 2.89 -5.91 -6.97
C SER A 99 3.96 -5.07 -7.66
N GLY A 100 5.17 -5.11 -7.12
CA GLY A 100 6.32 -4.39 -7.65
C GLY A 100 7.57 -4.60 -6.82
N ILE A 101 8.68 -4.05 -7.31
CA ILE A 101 10.00 -4.15 -6.68
C ILE A 101 10.12 -3.13 -5.54
N ASP A 102 9.60 -1.92 -5.74
CA ASP A 102 9.70 -0.83 -4.77
C ASP A 102 8.54 -0.85 -3.77
N LYS A 103 8.84 -1.13 -2.51
CA LYS A 103 7.86 -1.14 -1.40
C LYS A 103 7.10 0.18 -1.27
N ILE A 104 7.80 1.30 -1.43
CA ILE A 104 7.22 2.65 -1.27
C ILE A 104 6.22 2.89 -2.39
N LEU A 105 6.60 2.60 -3.61
CA LEU A 105 5.75 2.78 -4.79
C LEU A 105 4.52 1.85 -4.75
N VAL A 106 4.70 0.58 -4.40
CA VAL A 106 3.59 -0.38 -4.20
C VAL A 106 2.61 0.14 -3.14
N GLY A 107 3.12 0.61 -2.00
CA GLY A 107 2.30 1.17 -0.94
C GLY A 107 1.55 2.43 -1.36
N GLN A 108 2.20 3.34 -2.10
CA GLN A 108 1.60 4.57 -2.59
C GLN A 108 0.49 4.31 -3.61
N VAL A 109 0.73 3.42 -4.56
CA VAL A 109 -0.28 3.04 -5.58
C VAL A 109 -1.48 2.36 -4.92
N ALA A 110 -1.24 1.43 -3.98
CA ALA A 110 -2.32 0.79 -3.21
C ALA A 110 -3.14 1.81 -2.40
N ALA A 111 -2.49 2.78 -1.78
CA ALA A 111 -3.16 3.87 -1.06
C ALA A 111 -3.99 4.76 -2.00
N ASN A 112 -3.50 5.06 -3.19
CA ASN A 112 -4.23 5.84 -4.19
C ASN A 112 -5.48 5.09 -4.68
N ILE A 113 -5.39 3.79 -4.92
CA ILE A 113 -6.54 2.94 -5.26
C ILE A 113 -7.57 2.95 -4.13
N ARG A 114 -7.13 2.76 -2.88
CA ARG A 114 -8.03 2.81 -1.71
C ARG A 114 -8.69 4.19 -1.57
N LYS A 115 -7.98 5.27 -1.85
CA LYS A 115 -8.48 6.65 -1.80
C LYS A 115 -9.57 6.93 -2.83
N ALA A 116 -9.59 6.22 -3.96
CA ALA A 116 -10.62 6.38 -4.99
C ALA A 116 -12.04 6.11 -4.42
N LYS A 117 -12.19 5.16 -3.51
CA LYS A 117 -13.44 4.89 -2.77
C LYS A 117 -13.11 4.32 -1.39
N PRO A 118 -12.82 5.17 -0.40
CA PRO A 118 -12.50 4.69 0.93
C PRO A 118 -13.70 3.99 1.56
N PRO A 119 -13.49 3.01 2.45
CA PRO A 119 -14.58 2.31 3.10
C PRO A 119 -15.38 3.26 4.00
N GLU A 120 -16.69 3.21 3.87
CA GLU A 120 -17.58 4.03 4.69
C GLU A 120 -17.73 3.44 6.10
N VAL A 121 -18.01 4.32 7.06
CA VAL A 121 -18.06 3.94 8.48
C VAL A 121 -19.37 3.26 8.91
N TYR A 122 -20.43 3.28 8.09
CA TYR A 122 -21.73 2.70 8.45
C TYR A 122 -21.87 1.25 7.95
N LYS A 123 -21.77 1.04 6.65
CA LYS A 123 -21.92 -0.29 6.02
C LYS A 123 -20.58 -0.93 5.65
N GLY A 124 -19.48 -0.16 5.67
CA GLY A 124 -18.14 -0.63 5.31
C GLY A 124 -17.92 -0.83 3.81
N LYS A 125 -18.78 -0.26 2.96
CA LYS A 125 -18.65 -0.31 1.50
C LYS A 125 -17.48 0.56 1.04
N GLY A 126 -16.66 0.05 0.16
CA GLY A 126 -15.50 0.74 -0.38
C GLY A 126 -14.35 -0.19 -0.65
N ILE A 127 -13.19 0.37 -0.93
CA ILE A 127 -11.94 -0.35 -1.16
C ILE A 127 -11.16 -0.34 0.16
N ARG A 128 -10.80 -1.51 0.66
CA ARG A 128 -9.99 -1.68 1.87
C ARG A 128 -8.79 -2.59 1.62
N TYR A 129 -7.81 -2.54 2.48
CA TYR A 129 -6.75 -3.54 2.49
C TYR A 129 -7.31 -4.88 2.94
N GLN A 130 -6.74 -5.97 2.43
CA GLN A 130 -7.12 -7.31 2.88
C GLN A 130 -6.86 -7.45 4.39
N GLY A 131 -7.91 -7.85 5.14
CA GLY A 131 -7.83 -7.98 6.60
C GLY A 131 -7.90 -6.66 7.37
N GLU A 132 -8.13 -5.52 6.72
CA GLU A 132 -8.30 -4.24 7.40
C GLU A 132 -9.61 -4.22 8.20
N TYR A 133 -9.51 -3.95 9.50
CA TYR A 133 -10.66 -3.73 10.36
C TYR A 133 -11.20 -2.30 10.20
N ILE A 134 -12.44 -2.18 9.73
CA ILE A 134 -13.13 -0.90 9.61
C ILE A 134 -14.02 -0.69 10.83
N ARG A 135 -13.69 0.30 11.66
CA ARG A 135 -14.52 0.67 12.80
C ARG A 135 -15.86 1.25 12.30
N ARG A 136 -16.91 0.48 12.46
CA ARG A 136 -18.26 0.91 12.07
C ARG A 136 -18.90 1.76 13.16
N LYS A 137 -19.66 2.77 12.75
CA LYS A 137 -20.50 3.57 13.63
C LYS A 137 -21.93 3.07 13.57
N PRO A 138 -22.68 3.03 14.71
CA PRO A 138 -24.12 2.77 14.66
C PRO A 138 -24.81 3.94 13.94
N GLY A 139 -25.75 3.61 13.06
CA GLY A 139 -26.58 4.60 12.39
C GLY A 139 -27.54 5.31 13.37
N LYS A 140 -28.58 5.97 12.83
CA LYS A 140 -29.59 6.71 13.63
C LYS A 140 -30.22 5.88 14.76
N ALA A 141 -30.36 4.57 14.60
CA ALA A 141 -30.92 3.64 15.61
C ALA A 141 -30.05 3.53 16.87
N GLY A 142 -28.73 3.79 16.81
CA GLY A 142 -27.82 3.76 17.97
C GLY A 142 -27.92 5.00 18.85
N LYS A 143 -28.48 6.11 18.38
CA LYS A 143 -28.69 7.34 19.18
C LYS A 143 -29.92 7.25 20.08
N ALA A 144 -30.89 6.44 19.76
CA ALA A 144 -32.14 6.31 20.54
C ALA A 144 -31.95 5.44 21.83
N ALA A 145 -30.95 4.61 21.90
CA ALA A 145 -30.67 3.73 23.06
C ALA A 145 -29.84 4.39 24.18
N GLY A 146 -29.30 5.56 23.96
CA GLY A 146 -28.44 6.30 24.89
C GLY A 146 -29.11 7.48 25.62
N ALA A 147 -30.39 7.72 25.39
CA ALA A 147 -31.16 8.76 26.06
C ALA A 147 -32.13 8.13 27.09
N LYS A 148 -31.56 7.67 28.20
CA LYS A 148 -32.25 7.47 29.47
C LYS A 148 -31.34 7.95 30.59
#